data_4a9113c27b8d696aafbb4396d01fae31
#
_entry.id   4a9113c27b8d696aafbb4396d01fae31
#
_cell.length_a   1.000
_cell.length_b   1.000
_cell.length_c   1.000
_cell.angle_alpha   90.00
_cell.angle_beta   90.00
_cell.angle_gamma   90.00
#
_symmetry.space_group_name_H-M   'P 1'
#
loop_
_entity.id
_entity.type
_entity.pdbx_description
1 polymer ?
#
loop_
_entity_poly.entity_id
_entity_poly.type
_entity_poly.pdbx_seq_one_letter_code
_entity_poly.pdbx_strand_id
1 'polypeptide(L)'
;MKNISYNQAIEILRNYNTILIDVQTESDYEKKHMINSINVPVEEINRKITNMVKDKNQIIIVYCLKGIRSVAAYDMLKRLGYNNVYNIQGGIDS
;
A
#
# COMPACT_ATOMS: atom_id res chain seq x y z
N MET A 1 9.26 -10.67 2.39
CA MET A 1 8.33 -9.64 1.93
C MET A 1 7.63 -10.09 0.65
N LYS A 2 6.33 -9.92 0.58
CA LYS A 2 5.57 -10.27 -0.62
C LYS A 2 5.57 -9.12 -1.61
N ASN A 3 6.52 -9.16 -2.54
CA ASN A 3 6.65 -8.17 -3.60
C ASN A 3 5.87 -8.62 -4.84
N ILE A 4 5.18 -7.68 -5.45
CA ILE A 4 4.47 -7.90 -6.70
C ILE A 4 4.84 -6.81 -7.69
N SER A 5 4.67 -7.11 -8.98
CA SER A 5 4.86 -6.10 -10.02
C SER A 5 3.64 -5.18 -10.10
N TYR A 6 3.79 -4.07 -10.78
CA TYR A 6 2.68 -3.17 -11.07
C TYR A 6 1.54 -3.92 -11.77
N ASN A 7 1.87 -4.74 -12.78
CA ASN A 7 0.86 -5.49 -13.53
C ASN A 7 0.15 -6.52 -12.66
N GLN A 8 0.87 -7.19 -11.76
CA GLN A 8 0.26 -8.11 -10.81
C GLN A 8 -0.68 -7.37 -9.86
N ALA A 9 -0.31 -6.16 -9.42
CA ALA A 9 -1.18 -5.35 -8.57
C ALA A 9 -2.48 -5.02 -9.30
N ILE A 10 -2.41 -4.65 -10.57
CA ILE A 10 -3.60 -4.37 -11.38
C ILE A 10 -4.50 -5.59 -11.46
N GLU A 11 -3.94 -6.79 -11.64
CA GLU A 11 -4.71 -8.04 -11.67
C GLU A 11 -5.43 -8.29 -10.35
N ILE A 12 -4.73 -8.10 -9.24
CA ILE A 12 -5.33 -8.29 -7.91
C ILE A 12 -6.48 -7.29 -7.71
N LEU A 13 -6.26 -6.02 -8.06
CA LEU A 13 -7.28 -4.98 -7.92
C LEU A 13 -8.53 -5.25 -8.74
N ARG A 14 -8.39 -5.89 -9.90
CA ARG A 14 -9.52 -6.24 -10.76
C ARG A 14 -10.34 -7.40 -10.23
N ASN A 15 -9.71 -8.35 -9.55
CA ASN A 15 -10.33 -9.63 -9.22
C ASN A 15 -10.69 -9.82 -7.75
N TYR A 16 -10.16 -9.00 -6.86
CA TYR A 16 -10.34 -9.15 -5.43
C TYR A 16 -10.64 -7.81 -4.76
N ASN A 17 -11.44 -7.87 -3.71
CA ASN A 17 -11.69 -6.70 -2.86
C ASN A 17 -10.39 -6.32 -2.16
N THR A 18 -9.78 -5.24 -2.58
CA THR A 18 -8.44 -4.83 -2.17
C THR A 18 -8.42 -3.37 -1.75
N ILE A 19 -7.68 -3.08 -0.69
CA ILE A 19 -7.40 -1.70 -0.29
C ILE A 19 -6.01 -1.35 -0.80
N LEU A 20 -5.94 -0.30 -1.62
CA LEU A 20 -4.70 0.18 -2.22
C LEU A 20 -4.25 1.44 -1.48
N ILE A 21 -3.10 1.35 -0.83
CA ILE A 21 -2.57 2.44 0.00
C ILE A 21 -1.32 3.02 -0.63
N ASP A 22 -1.39 4.32 -0.90
CA ASP A 22 -0.25 5.12 -1.33
C ASP A 22 0.39 5.73 -0.09
N VAL A 23 1.67 5.40 0.15
CA VAL A 23 2.36 5.85 1.35
C VAL A 23 3.33 7.01 1.09
N GLN A 24 3.17 7.67 -0.04
CA GLN A 24 3.89 8.89 -0.35
C GLN A 24 3.44 10.04 0.55
N THR A 25 4.21 11.12 0.55
CA THR A 25 3.74 12.37 1.15
C THR A 25 2.47 12.83 0.40
N GLU A 26 1.66 13.63 1.06
CA GLU A 26 0.46 14.20 0.44
C GLU A 26 0.82 14.97 -0.83
N SER A 27 1.88 15.76 -0.80
CA SER A 27 2.34 16.53 -1.94
C SER A 27 2.71 15.65 -3.14
N ASP A 28 3.44 14.56 -2.90
CA ASP A 28 3.82 13.63 -3.96
C ASP A 28 2.63 12.85 -4.48
N TYR A 29 1.72 12.48 -3.60
CA TYR A 29 0.47 11.82 -3.98
C TYR A 29 -0.34 12.67 -4.97
N GLU A 30 -0.45 13.96 -4.71
CA GLU A 30 -1.17 14.87 -5.59
C GLU A 30 -0.56 14.94 -6.98
N LYS A 31 0.77 14.79 -7.09
CA LYS A 31 1.46 14.83 -8.38
C LYS A 31 1.24 13.58 -9.20
N LYS A 32 1.26 12.41 -8.55
CA LYS A 32 1.11 11.14 -9.24
C LYS A 32 0.67 10.06 -8.26
N HIS A 33 -0.42 9.39 -8.56
CA HIS A 33 -0.90 8.26 -7.77
C HIS A 33 -1.74 7.31 -8.63
N MET A 34 -1.91 6.10 -8.16
CA MET A 34 -2.77 5.13 -8.82
C MET A 34 -4.24 5.47 -8.55
N ILE A 35 -5.08 5.22 -9.54
CA ILE A 35 -6.52 5.45 -9.40
C ILE A 35 -7.08 4.60 -8.25
N ASN A 36 -7.99 5.18 -7.49
CA ASN A 36 -8.62 4.56 -6.32
C ASN A 36 -7.69 4.25 -5.15
N SER A 37 -6.44 4.75 -5.17
CA SER A 37 -5.58 4.62 -4.02
C SER A 37 -5.98 5.61 -2.92
N ILE A 38 -5.70 5.21 -1.68
CA ILE A 38 -5.92 6.04 -0.50
C ILE A 38 -4.55 6.48 0.00
N ASN A 39 -4.35 7.77 0.16
CA ASN A 39 -3.07 8.28 0.65
C ASN A 39 -3.01 8.20 2.17
N VAL A 40 -2.10 7.37 2.67
CA VAL A 40 -1.74 7.31 4.08
C VAL A 40 -0.22 7.37 4.14
N PRO A 41 0.36 8.55 4.31
CA PRO A 41 1.81 8.69 4.41
C PRO A 41 2.39 7.70 5.42
N VAL A 42 3.59 7.19 5.14
CA VAL A 42 4.16 6.07 5.91
C VAL A 42 4.17 6.33 7.42
N GLU A 43 4.46 7.57 7.84
CA GLU A 43 4.52 7.93 9.26
C GLU A 43 3.15 7.95 9.94
N GLU A 44 2.06 7.87 9.17
CA GLU A 44 0.69 7.85 9.71
C GLU A 44 0.07 6.46 9.74
N ILE A 45 0.75 5.45 9.20
CA ILE A 45 0.21 4.09 9.10
C ILE A 45 -0.24 3.57 10.46
N ASN A 46 0.65 3.60 11.46
CA ASN A 46 0.33 3.06 12.78
C ASN A 46 -0.87 3.74 13.44
N ARG A 47 -1.06 5.02 13.17
CA ARG A 47 -2.14 5.78 13.77
C ARG A 47 -3.49 5.58 13.08
N LYS A 48 -3.47 5.44 11.77
CA LYS A 48 -4.70 5.46 10.96
C LYS A 48 -5.22 4.10 10.54
N ILE A 49 -4.31 3.14 10.28
CA ILE A 49 -4.71 1.94 9.54
C ILE A 49 -5.73 1.08 10.29
N THR A 50 -5.59 0.94 11.60
CA THR A 50 -6.48 0.06 12.38
C THR A 50 -7.92 0.57 12.41
N ASN A 51 -8.13 1.87 12.25
CA ASN A 51 -9.47 2.44 12.12
C ASN A 51 -10.00 2.31 10.68
N MET A 52 -9.12 2.31 9.69
CA MET A 52 -9.51 2.21 8.29
C MET A 52 -9.82 0.78 7.87
N VAL A 53 -9.04 -0.18 8.37
CA VAL A 53 -9.12 -1.58 7.97
C VAL A 53 -9.28 -2.46 9.21
N LYS A 54 -10.51 -2.89 9.46
CA LYS A 54 -10.82 -3.69 10.66
C LYS A 54 -10.49 -5.17 10.47
N ASP A 55 -10.65 -5.70 9.26
CA ASP A 55 -10.39 -7.09 8.96
C ASP A 55 -8.90 -7.32 8.71
N LYS A 56 -8.26 -8.08 9.58
CA LYS A 56 -6.83 -8.40 9.47
C LYS A 56 -6.51 -9.29 8.27
N ASN A 57 -7.49 -9.89 7.65
CA ASN A 57 -7.33 -10.71 6.45
C ASN A 57 -7.63 -9.94 5.16
N GLN A 58 -8.00 -8.68 5.27
CA GLN A 58 -8.21 -7.82 4.11
C GLN A 58 -6.94 -7.74 3.26
N ILE A 59 -7.10 -7.91 1.94
CA ILE A 59 -5.98 -7.72 1.01
C ILE A 59 -5.62 -6.24 0.98
N ILE A 60 -4.35 -5.94 1.26
CA ILE A 60 -3.82 -4.58 1.24
C ILE A 60 -2.61 -4.56 0.32
N ILE A 61 -2.61 -3.63 -0.62
CA ILE A 61 -1.43 -3.36 -1.46
C ILE A 61 -0.90 -1.99 -1.05
N VAL A 62 0.40 -1.93 -0.76
CA VAL A 62 1.08 -0.67 -0.46
C VAL A 62 2.06 -0.34 -1.57
N TYR A 63 2.23 0.95 -1.82
CA TYR A 63 3.23 1.40 -2.78
C TYR A 63 3.66 2.83 -2.49
N CYS A 64 4.80 3.20 -3.03
CA CYS A 64 5.27 4.57 -3.07
C CYS A 64 5.85 4.85 -4.46
N LEU A 65 6.57 5.94 -4.64
CA LEU A 65 7.08 6.29 -5.95
C LEU A 65 8.21 5.35 -6.42
N LYS A 66 9.20 5.11 -5.55
CA LYS A 66 10.41 4.34 -5.89
C LYS A 66 10.58 3.05 -5.10
N GLY A 67 9.62 2.70 -4.24
CA GLY A 67 9.64 1.45 -3.48
C GLY A 67 10.43 1.48 -2.17
N ILE A 68 10.83 2.65 -1.69
CA ILE A 68 11.61 2.76 -0.44
C ILE A 68 10.69 2.90 0.78
N ARG A 69 9.77 3.86 0.75
CA ARG A 69 8.85 4.10 1.87
C ARG A 69 7.87 2.96 2.06
N SER A 70 7.47 2.32 0.97
CA SER A 70 6.50 1.23 1.03
C SER A 70 7.04 -0.02 1.73
N VAL A 71 8.36 -0.23 1.73
CA VAL A 71 8.97 -1.32 2.50
C VAL A 71 8.71 -1.12 3.99
N ALA A 72 8.91 0.08 4.50
CA ALA A 72 8.65 0.40 5.90
C ALA A 72 7.15 0.24 6.23
N ALA A 73 6.27 0.71 5.34
CA ALA A 73 4.83 0.57 5.53
C ALA A 73 4.42 -0.90 5.56
N TYR A 74 4.98 -1.72 4.67
CA TYR A 74 4.75 -3.16 4.66
C TYR A 74 5.08 -3.77 6.02
N ASP A 75 6.27 -3.48 6.55
CA ASP A 75 6.69 -4.01 7.84
C ASP A 75 5.77 -3.56 8.98
N MET A 76 5.35 -2.30 8.97
CA MET A 76 4.42 -1.78 9.96
C MET A 76 3.09 -2.53 9.93
N LEU A 77 2.55 -2.76 8.76
CA LEU A 77 1.28 -3.48 8.59
C LEU A 77 1.40 -4.93 9.06
N LYS A 78 2.49 -5.59 8.74
CA LYS A 78 2.73 -6.96 9.21
C LYS A 78 2.82 -7.03 10.74
N ARG A 79 3.50 -6.09 11.36
CA ARG A 79 3.60 -6.01 12.83
C ARG A 79 2.26 -5.74 13.48
N LEU A 80 1.37 -5.01 12.81
CA LEU A 80 0.02 -4.75 13.29
C LEU A 80 -0.92 -5.96 13.12
N GLY A 81 -0.45 -7.04 12.49
CA GLY A 81 -1.20 -8.28 12.37
C GLY A 81 -1.95 -8.46 11.06
N TYR A 82 -1.74 -7.58 10.09
CA TYR A 82 -2.37 -7.75 8.77
C TYR A 82 -1.70 -8.89 8.02
N ASN A 83 -2.51 -9.84 7.53
CA ASN A 83 -2.02 -11.11 6.99
C ASN A 83 -1.80 -11.10 5.47
N ASN A 84 -2.53 -10.26 4.76
CA ASN A 84 -2.54 -10.26 3.29
C ASN A 84 -2.04 -8.94 2.73
N VAL A 85 -0.77 -8.62 3.00
CA VAL A 85 -0.13 -7.38 2.55
C VAL A 85 0.83 -7.67 1.40
N TYR A 86 0.79 -6.82 0.38
CA TYR A 86 1.67 -6.90 -0.79
C TYR A 86 2.31 -5.54 -1.03
N ASN A 87 3.55 -5.54 -1.49
CA ASN A 87 4.27 -4.33 -1.85
C ASN A 87 4.51 -4.30 -3.36
N ILE A 88 4.20 -3.19 -4.01
CA ILE A 88 4.58 -3.00 -5.42
C ILE A 88 6.07 -2.71 -5.47
N GLN A 89 6.84 -3.69 -5.92
CA GLN A 89 8.29 -3.59 -5.98
C GLN A 89 8.70 -2.48 -6.95
N GLY A 90 9.61 -1.62 -6.49
CA GLY A 90 10.10 -0.51 -7.32
C GLY A 90 9.15 0.68 -7.40
N GLY A 91 7.97 0.59 -6.82
CA GLY A 91 7.01 1.68 -6.85
C GLY A 91 6.35 1.88 -8.21
N ILE A 92 5.84 3.09 -8.42
CA ILE A 92 5.12 3.43 -9.65
C ILE A 92 5.91 4.34 -10.59
N ASP A 93 7.12 4.70 -10.22
CA ASP A 93 8.01 5.51 -11.05
C ASP A 93 8.87 4.59 -11.93
N SER A 94 8.40 4.34 -13.12
CA SER A 94 9.11 3.47 -14.06
C SER A 94 9.43 4.21 -15.34
#